data_2b8f0c981103ba9abbf579b6ef2cffe8
#
_entry.id   2b8f0c981103ba9abbf579b6ef2cffe8
#
_cell.length_a   1.000
_cell.length_b   1.000
_cell.length_c   1.000
_cell.angle_alpha   90.00
_cell.angle_beta   90.00
_cell.angle_gamma   90.00
#
_symmetry.space_group_name_H-M   'P 1'
#
loop_
_entity.id
_entity.type
_entity.pdbx_description
1 polymer ?
#
loop_
_entity_poly.entity_id
_entity_poly.type
_entity_poly.pdbx_seq_one_letter_code
_entity_poly.pdbx_strand_id
1 'polypeptide(L)'
;AWDPLPTGDGQKLSLRVQSNGRAYRSYSFSFTEPWLGGKKRNSLTFGINSSKYSNAFDPFTGQIDRDRSDTNYLKTTGFSVSLGKQLKWPDDFFSLVYTLNVTNYKLLNYPIFDQNFRTGTSNNVSFKIGLQRSSVFNPIFPTSGSNIMASVQLTPPYSLFNKNISSSDNKYKNPEYHKWRFNAEWFVPIGKAMGADKSRQLVLKMAAKYGFMGRYNKKLDYSPFERFQVGDAGLTNNFGLLGYDIVAHRGYPVYQSSDPTV
;
A
#
# COMPACT_ATOMS: atom_id res chain seq x y z
N ALA A 1 30.31 12.89 9.61
CA ALA A 1 29.93 11.87 10.60
C ALA A 1 28.44 11.62 10.46
N TRP A 2 28.01 10.37 10.47
CA TRP A 2 26.58 10.03 10.49
C TRP A 2 26.10 10.20 11.94
N ASP A 3 25.15 11.12 12.14
CA ASP A 3 24.53 11.30 13.43
C ASP A 3 23.19 10.54 13.42
N PRO A 4 23.03 9.46 14.22
CA PRO A 4 21.85 8.61 14.21
C PRO A 4 20.61 9.26 14.84
N LEU A 5 20.76 10.40 15.47
CA LEU A 5 19.64 11.13 16.05
C LEU A 5 19.14 12.22 15.08
N PRO A 6 17.84 12.53 15.03
CA PRO A 6 17.27 13.52 14.12
C PRO A 6 17.64 14.94 14.59
N THR A 7 18.85 15.38 14.31
CA THR A 7 19.43 16.62 14.78
C THR A 7 19.79 17.56 13.64
N GLY A 8 18.82 18.02 12.88
CA GLY A 8 19.03 19.19 12.02
C GLY A 8 19.26 18.95 10.55
N ASP A 9 19.64 17.77 10.08
CA ASP A 9 19.89 17.47 8.65
C ASP A 9 18.63 17.10 7.86
N GLY A 10 17.44 17.43 8.39
CA GLY A 10 16.17 17.12 7.75
C GLY A 10 15.72 15.67 7.93
N GLN A 11 16.34 14.93 8.81
CA GLN A 11 15.93 13.56 9.19
C GLN A 11 14.51 13.58 9.75
N LYS A 12 13.74 12.53 9.41
CA LYS A 12 12.36 12.40 9.86
C LYS A 12 12.18 11.13 10.66
N LEU A 13 11.78 11.29 11.91
CA LEU A 13 11.35 10.21 12.78
C LEU A 13 9.83 10.27 12.93
N SER A 14 9.13 9.20 12.68
CA SER A 14 7.70 9.08 12.88
C SER A 14 7.37 7.88 13.75
N LEU A 15 6.67 8.13 14.83
CA LEU A 15 6.09 7.12 15.70
C LEU A 15 4.58 7.33 15.73
N ARG A 16 3.83 6.31 15.35
CA ARG A 16 2.37 6.36 15.36
C ARG A 16 1.81 5.18 16.13
N VAL A 17 0.96 5.49 17.08
CA VAL A 17 0.20 4.52 17.87
C VAL A 17 -1.27 4.79 17.67
N GLN A 18 -2.02 3.79 17.29
CA GLN A 18 -3.47 3.86 17.14
C GLN A 18 -4.10 2.70 17.89
N SER A 19 -5.14 2.97 18.65
CA SER A 19 -5.88 1.94 19.36
C SER A 19 -7.36 2.28 19.39
N ASN A 20 -8.18 1.31 19.04
CA ASN A 20 -9.60 1.30 19.33
C ASN A 20 -9.89 0.10 20.26
N GLY A 21 -9.36 0.20 21.48
CA GLY A 21 -9.47 -0.86 22.46
C GLY A 21 -8.90 -2.20 22.00
N ARG A 22 -9.68 -3.26 22.11
CA ARG A 22 -9.28 -4.60 21.72
C ARG A 22 -9.59 -4.93 20.25
N ALA A 23 -10.48 -4.16 19.62
CA ALA A 23 -10.87 -4.39 18.23
C ALA A 23 -9.75 -4.05 17.25
N TYR A 24 -8.99 -3.01 17.54
CA TYR A 24 -7.90 -2.57 16.67
C TYR A 24 -6.75 -1.96 17.45
N ARG A 25 -5.53 -2.36 17.11
CA ARG A 25 -4.30 -1.76 17.59
C ARG A 25 -3.29 -1.72 16.46
N SER A 26 -2.61 -0.60 16.32
CA SER A 26 -1.56 -0.43 15.32
C SER A 26 -0.40 0.38 15.90
N TYR A 27 0.79 -0.07 15.62
CA TYR A 27 2.04 0.56 15.98
C TYR A 27 2.85 0.68 14.70
N SER A 28 3.34 1.87 14.41
CA SER A 28 4.26 2.08 13.31
C SER A 28 5.39 2.99 13.70
N PHE A 29 6.56 2.63 13.25
CA PHE A 29 7.79 3.38 13.38
C PHE A 29 8.38 3.57 12.00
N SER A 30 8.83 4.77 11.68
CA SER A 30 9.62 5.00 10.48
C SER A 30 10.70 6.05 10.73
N PHE A 31 11.85 5.81 10.13
CA PHE A 31 12.97 6.73 10.11
C PHE A 31 13.38 6.97 8.66
N THR A 32 13.54 8.24 8.30
CA THR A 32 13.97 8.63 6.95
C THR A 32 15.19 9.53 7.04
N GLU A 33 16.26 9.09 6.39
CA GLU A 33 17.45 9.87 6.09
C GLU A 33 17.31 10.44 4.67
N PRO A 34 17.09 11.77 4.49
CA PRO A 34 16.82 12.34 3.18
C PRO A 34 18.08 12.51 2.32
N TRP A 35 19.26 12.51 2.94
CA TRP A 35 20.53 12.74 2.25
C TRP A 35 21.55 11.65 2.56
N LEU A 36 21.22 10.44 2.16
CA LEU A 36 22.07 9.29 2.43
C LEU A 36 23.49 9.51 1.90
N GLY A 37 24.46 9.38 2.80
CA GLY A 37 25.89 9.58 2.51
C GLY A 37 26.25 11.04 2.23
N GLY A 38 25.48 12.01 2.75
CA GLY A 38 25.70 13.44 2.53
C GLY A 38 25.41 13.92 1.12
N LYS A 39 24.82 13.07 0.28
CA LYS A 39 24.47 13.41 -1.11
C LYS A 39 23.00 13.81 -1.17
N LYS A 40 22.75 15.04 -1.57
CA LYS A 40 21.40 15.50 -1.90
C LYS A 40 20.77 14.55 -2.93
N ARG A 41 19.44 14.35 -2.82
CA ARG A 41 18.63 13.56 -3.75
C ARG A 41 18.69 12.03 -3.56
N ASN A 42 19.36 11.52 -2.52
CA ASN A 42 19.29 10.12 -2.13
C ASN A 42 18.63 10.04 -0.76
N SER A 43 17.58 9.25 -0.62
CA SER A 43 16.90 9.04 0.66
C SER A 43 16.87 7.58 1.03
N LEU A 44 16.99 7.30 2.32
CA LEU A 44 16.82 5.97 2.87
C LEU A 44 15.74 6.01 3.93
N THR A 45 14.76 5.14 3.83
CA THR A 45 13.67 5.03 4.79
C THR A 45 13.60 3.61 5.34
N PHE A 46 13.58 3.50 6.65
CA PHE A 46 13.24 2.25 7.36
C PHE A 46 11.85 2.36 7.95
N GLY A 47 11.09 1.30 7.88
CA GLY A 47 9.76 1.23 8.46
C GLY A 47 9.51 -0.10 9.15
N ILE A 48 8.88 -0.05 10.31
CA ILE A 48 8.38 -1.21 11.03
C ILE A 48 6.92 -0.93 11.40
N ASN A 49 6.05 -1.87 11.15
CA ASN A 49 4.66 -1.76 11.52
C ASN A 49 4.14 -3.06 12.10
N SER A 50 3.23 -2.94 13.07
CA SER A 50 2.49 -4.08 13.60
C SER A 50 1.06 -3.64 13.85
N SER A 51 0.11 -4.41 13.34
CA SER A 51 -1.32 -4.16 13.58
C SER A 51 -2.03 -5.45 13.95
N LYS A 52 -3.00 -5.35 14.86
CA LYS A 52 -3.91 -6.44 15.22
C LYS A 52 -5.33 -5.93 15.02
N TYR A 53 -6.10 -6.65 14.24
CA TYR A 53 -7.53 -6.48 14.08
C TYR A 53 -8.23 -7.68 14.63
N SER A 54 -9.24 -7.48 15.46
CA SER A 54 -10.05 -8.56 15.99
C SER A 54 -11.51 -8.37 15.63
N ASN A 55 -12.19 -9.47 15.27
CA ASN A 55 -13.62 -9.50 15.08
C ASN A 55 -14.33 -9.73 16.43
N ALA A 56 -14.05 -8.83 17.36
CA ALA A 56 -14.56 -8.89 18.72
C ALA A 56 -15.85 -8.10 18.92
N PHE A 57 -16.26 -7.31 17.94
CA PHE A 57 -17.48 -6.51 18.03
C PHE A 57 -18.71 -7.38 17.81
N ASP A 58 -19.59 -7.41 18.80
CA ASP A 58 -20.89 -8.02 18.68
C ASP A 58 -21.90 -6.97 18.18
N PRO A 59 -22.44 -7.12 16.94
CA PRO A 59 -23.37 -6.15 16.38
C PRO A 59 -24.70 -6.07 17.11
N PHE A 60 -25.08 -7.09 17.90
CA PHE A 60 -26.34 -7.14 18.63
C PHE A 60 -26.27 -6.44 19.99
N THR A 61 -25.15 -6.62 20.69
CA THR A 61 -24.98 -6.00 22.02
C THR A 61 -24.20 -4.70 21.97
N GLY A 62 -23.55 -4.39 20.87
CA GLY A 62 -22.65 -3.23 20.72
C GLY A 62 -21.38 -3.32 21.57
N GLN A 63 -21.14 -4.45 22.22
CA GLN A 63 -20.01 -4.66 23.11
C GLN A 63 -18.87 -5.40 22.45
N ILE A 64 -17.68 -5.23 23.02
CA ILE A 64 -16.48 -5.97 22.59
C ILE A 64 -16.36 -7.23 23.45
N ASP A 65 -16.54 -8.38 22.81
CA ASP A 65 -16.29 -9.68 23.39
C ASP A 65 -14.77 -9.89 23.56
N ARG A 66 -14.32 -10.06 24.80
CA ARG A 66 -12.91 -10.20 25.14
C ARG A 66 -12.32 -11.52 24.63
N ASP A 67 -13.07 -12.59 24.71
CA ASP A 67 -12.60 -13.92 24.31
C ASP A 67 -12.49 -14.02 22.79
N ARG A 68 -13.42 -13.44 22.05
CA ARG A 68 -13.32 -13.31 20.59
C ARG A 68 -12.15 -12.45 20.14
N SER A 69 -11.75 -11.45 20.93
CA SER A 69 -10.61 -10.60 20.56
C SER A 69 -9.28 -11.37 20.51
N ASP A 70 -9.17 -12.43 21.27
CA ASP A 70 -7.96 -13.23 21.36
C ASP A 70 -8.02 -14.52 20.53
N THR A 71 -9.21 -14.94 20.11
CA THR A 71 -9.44 -16.12 19.28
C THR A 71 -9.74 -15.80 17.81
N ASN A 72 -10.22 -14.58 17.49
CA ASN A 72 -10.63 -14.18 16.14
C ASN A 72 -9.91 -12.91 15.72
N TYR A 73 -8.73 -13.05 15.13
CA TYR A 73 -7.92 -11.88 14.75
C TYR A 73 -7.10 -12.08 13.48
N LEU A 74 -6.78 -10.94 12.87
CA LEU A 74 -5.72 -10.78 11.90
C LEU A 74 -4.61 -9.93 12.52
N LYS A 75 -3.40 -10.48 12.61
CA LYS A 75 -2.20 -9.75 12.99
C LYS A 75 -1.29 -9.59 11.78
N THR A 76 -0.90 -8.36 11.51
CA THR A 76 0.06 -8.03 10.45
C THR A 76 1.31 -7.45 11.08
N THR A 77 2.48 -7.96 10.72
CA THR A 77 3.77 -7.40 11.14
C THR A 77 4.61 -7.20 9.89
N GLY A 78 5.07 -5.97 9.68
CA GLY A 78 5.81 -5.59 8.48
C GLY A 78 7.12 -4.89 8.80
N PHE A 79 8.10 -5.12 7.93
CA PHE A 79 9.35 -4.41 7.87
C PHE A 79 9.56 -3.94 6.43
N SER A 80 10.03 -2.71 6.27
CA SER A 80 10.31 -2.14 4.95
C SER A 80 11.60 -1.34 4.94
N VAL A 81 12.32 -1.44 3.83
CA VAL A 81 13.47 -0.59 3.53
C VAL A 81 13.26 0.02 2.16
N SER A 82 13.32 1.34 2.07
CA SER A 82 13.13 2.07 0.82
C SER A 82 14.34 2.95 0.54
N LEU A 83 14.88 2.84 -0.67
CA LEU A 83 15.93 3.70 -1.19
C LEU A 83 15.35 4.56 -2.31
N GLY A 84 15.27 5.86 -2.08
CA GLY A 84 14.83 6.85 -3.05
C GLY A 84 16.00 7.56 -3.70
N LYS A 85 15.93 7.78 -5.00
CA LYS A 85 16.92 8.51 -5.78
C LYS A 85 16.24 9.45 -6.76
N GLN A 86 16.55 10.74 -6.70
CA GLN A 86 16.13 11.67 -7.72
C GLN A 86 17.03 11.52 -8.94
N LEU A 87 16.42 11.36 -10.11
CA LEU A 87 17.13 11.25 -11.38
C LEU A 87 17.44 12.65 -11.93
N LYS A 88 18.47 12.71 -12.77
CA LYS A 88 18.84 13.93 -13.51
C LYS A 88 18.36 13.87 -14.96
N TRP A 89 18.06 12.68 -15.45
CA TRP A 89 17.61 12.44 -16.82
C TRP A 89 16.30 11.60 -16.75
N PRO A 90 15.31 11.88 -17.58
CA PRO A 90 15.24 12.91 -18.64
C PRO A 90 15.05 14.33 -18.13
N ASP A 91 14.52 14.54 -16.93
CA ASP A 91 14.44 15.82 -16.25
C ASP A 91 14.60 15.64 -14.72
N ASP A 92 14.73 16.75 -13.98
CA ASP A 92 14.93 16.73 -12.52
C ASP A 92 13.66 16.40 -11.72
N PHE A 93 12.53 16.21 -12.38
CA PHE A 93 11.26 15.86 -11.73
C PHE A 93 11.10 14.35 -11.53
N PHE A 94 11.97 13.53 -12.13
CA PHE A 94 11.92 12.08 -11.96
C PHE A 94 12.59 11.62 -10.66
N SER A 95 11.91 10.71 -9.96
CA SER A 95 12.47 9.98 -8.83
C SER A 95 12.24 8.48 -9.00
N LEU A 96 13.22 7.70 -8.58
CA LEU A 96 13.21 6.26 -8.59
C LEU A 96 13.27 5.76 -7.15
N VAL A 97 12.36 4.86 -6.78
CA VAL A 97 12.28 4.30 -5.44
C VAL A 97 12.33 2.78 -5.49
N TYR A 98 13.27 2.22 -4.77
CA TYR A 98 13.37 0.78 -4.54
C TYR A 98 12.87 0.47 -3.13
N THR A 99 11.97 -0.47 -2.98
CA THR A 99 11.45 -0.85 -1.68
C THR A 99 11.47 -2.36 -1.52
N LEU A 100 12.10 -2.83 -0.46
CA LEU A 100 11.99 -4.19 0.02
C LEU A 100 10.96 -4.22 1.15
N ASN A 101 9.95 -5.05 1.01
CA ASN A 101 8.92 -5.26 2.03
C ASN A 101 8.94 -6.72 2.48
N VAL A 102 8.87 -6.92 3.77
CA VAL A 102 8.66 -8.23 4.39
C VAL A 102 7.46 -8.09 5.32
N THR A 103 6.38 -8.77 4.99
CA THR A 103 5.13 -8.70 5.77
C THR A 103 4.67 -10.09 6.15
N ASN A 104 4.46 -10.30 7.44
CA ASN A 104 3.87 -11.51 7.99
C ASN A 104 2.42 -11.24 8.36
N TYR A 105 1.52 -12.04 7.82
CA TYR A 105 0.10 -12.08 8.16
C TYR A 105 -0.16 -13.32 9.00
N LYS A 106 -0.75 -13.16 10.17
CA LYS A 106 -1.21 -14.25 11.04
C LYS A 106 -2.71 -14.12 11.24
N LEU A 107 -3.44 -15.13 10.81
CA LEU A 107 -4.88 -15.25 10.98
C LEU A 107 -5.19 -16.32 11.99
N LEU A 108 -6.15 -16.03 12.84
CA LEU A 108 -6.76 -17.01 13.72
C LEU A 108 -8.27 -16.82 13.65
N ASN A 109 -8.97 -17.81 13.08
CA ASN A 109 -10.42 -17.82 12.90
C ASN A 109 -10.99 -16.51 12.32
N TYR A 110 -10.32 -15.94 11.29
CA TYR A 110 -10.65 -14.65 10.71
C TYR A 110 -11.08 -14.81 9.25
N PRO A 111 -12.38 -14.80 8.93
CA PRO A 111 -12.93 -15.29 7.66
C PRO A 111 -12.94 -14.24 6.52
N ILE A 112 -12.22 -13.13 6.63
CA ILE A 112 -12.39 -11.96 5.72
C ILE A 112 -11.91 -12.22 4.30
N PHE A 113 -10.86 -13.01 4.11
CA PHE A 113 -10.20 -13.10 2.79
C PHE A 113 -10.65 -14.30 1.96
N ASP A 114 -10.85 -15.44 2.61
CA ASP A 114 -11.31 -16.69 2.01
C ASP A 114 -11.97 -17.51 3.12
N GLN A 115 -13.15 -18.05 2.83
CA GLN A 115 -13.85 -18.92 3.80
C GLN A 115 -13.05 -20.19 4.14
N ASN A 116 -12.19 -20.62 3.23
CA ASN A 116 -11.33 -21.78 3.41
C ASN A 116 -10.00 -21.46 4.10
N PHE A 117 -9.61 -20.20 4.18
CA PHE A 117 -8.37 -19.75 4.84
C PHE A 117 -8.67 -18.82 6.01
N ARG A 118 -9.19 -19.40 7.10
CA ARG A 118 -9.54 -18.68 8.33
C ARG A 118 -8.41 -18.64 9.35
N THR A 119 -7.55 -19.62 9.32
CA THR A 119 -6.43 -19.77 10.27
C THR A 119 -5.17 -20.15 9.51
N GLY A 120 -4.08 -19.43 9.77
CA GLY A 120 -2.81 -19.68 9.14
C GLY A 120 -1.87 -18.49 9.18
N THR A 121 -0.73 -18.65 8.54
CA THR A 121 0.29 -17.60 8.39
C THR A 121 0.65 -17.43 6.93
N SER A 122 0.86 -16.18 6.52
CA SER A 122 1.35 -15.85 5.19
C SER A 122 2.55 -14.90 5.30
N ASN A 123 3.65 -15.25 4.63
CA ASN A 123 4.88 -14.47 4.61
C ASN A 123 5.03 -13.84 3.22
N ASN A 124 4.79 -12.56 3.12
CA ASN A 124 4.93 -11.82 1.88
C ASN A 124 6.29 -11.10 1.86
N VAL A 125 7.19 -11.56 1.04
CA VAL A 125 8.44 -10.87 0.74
C VAL A 125 8.32 -10.30 -0.66
N SER A 126 8.43 -8.99 -0.80
CA SER A 126 8.27 -8.34 -2.09
C SER A 126 9.28 -7.24 -2.32
N PHE A 127 9.73 -7.13 -3.56
CA PHE A 127 10.58 -6.05 -4.04
C PHE A 127 9.78 -5.17 -4.99
N LYS A 128 9.71 -3.87 -4.68
CA LYS A 128 8.98 -2.89 -5.47
C LYS A 128 9.94 -1.87 -6.07
N ILE A 129 9.79 -1.62 -7.35
CA ILE A 129 10.45 -0.53 -8.07
C ILE A 129 9.37 0.46 -8.47
N GLY A 130 9.53 1.72 -8.08
CA GLY A 130 8.60 2.80 -8.42
C GLY A 130 9.33 3.93 -9.13
N LEU A 131 8.84 4.35 -10.29
CA LEU A 131 9.25 5.53 -11.00
C LEU A 131 8.15 6.58 -10.84
N GLN A 132 8.51 7.75 -10.36
CA GLN A 132 7.59 8.87 -10.19
C GLN A 132 8.13 10.10 -10.88
N ARG A 133 7.26 10.83 -11.56
CA ARG A 133 7.52 12.18 -12.08
C ARG A 133 6.46 13.13 -11.49
N SER A 134 6.89 14.21 -10.89
CA SER A 134 5.98 15.22 -10.36
C SER A 134 6.49 16.60 -10.75
N SER A 135 5.83 17.21 -11.72
CA SER A 135 6.11 18.57 -12.20
C SER A 135 5.03 19.57 -11.83
N VAL A 136 4.10 19.18 -10.94
CA VAL A 136 3.03 20.04 -10.45
C VAL A 136 3.60 20.98 -9.38
N PHE A 137 3.62 22.27 -9.66
CA PHE A 137 4.19 23.27 -8.77
C PHE A 137 3.32 23.54 -7.53
N ASN A 138 1.99 23.62 -7.72
CA ASN A 138 1.05 23.84 -6.62
C ASN A 138 0.08 22.64 -6.53
N PRO A 139 0.27 21.71 -5.56
CA PRO A 139 -0.59 20.53 -5.45
C PRO A 139 -2.03 20.84 -5.02
N ILE A 140 -2.28 21.97 -4.35
CA ILE A 140 -3.62 22.33 -3.85
C ILE A 140 -4.47 22.91 -4.99
N PHE A 141 -3.88 23.80 -5.79
CA PHE A 141 -4.51 24.44 -6.95
C PHE A 141 -3.62 24.26 -8.18
N PRO A 142 -3.57 23.06 -8.76
CA PRO A 142 -2.69 22.78 -9.87
C PRO A 142 -3.19 23.51 -11.13
N THR A 143 -2.35 24.33 -11.72
CA THR A 143 -2.64 25.06 -12.97
C THR A 143 -1.99 24.42 -14.18
N SER A 144 -0.88 23.73 -13.99
CA SER A 144 -0.14 23.05 -15.06
C SER A 144 0.73 21.95 -14.49
N GLY A 145 1.25 21.09 -15.36
CA GLY A 145 2.17 20.02 -15.01
C GLY A 145 1.55 18.63 -15.03
N SER A 146 2.33 17.67 -14.62
CA SER A 146 1.89 16.27 -14.56
C SER A 146 2.43 15.58 -13.33
N ASN A 147 1.64 14.60 -12.85
CA ASN A 147 2.03 13.67 -11.80
C ASN A 147 1.85 12.26 -12.33
N ILE A 148 2.96 11.56 -12.58
CA ILE A 148 2.98 10.23 -13.18
C ILE A 148 3.71 9.30 -12.23
N MET A 149 3.10 8.16 -11.93
CA MET A 149 3.68 7.09 -11.13
C MET A 149 3.51 5.75 -11.84
N ALA A 150 4.62 5.07 -12.06
CA ALA A 150 4.64 3.69 -12.52
C ALA A 150 5.36 2.83 -11.47
N SER A 151 4.82 1.69 -11.12
CA SER A 151 5.49 0.78 -10.21
C SER A 151 5.25 -0.68 -10.56
N VAL A 152 6.26 -1.49 -10.30
CA VAL A 152 6.22 -2.94 -10.35
C VAL A 152 6.62 -3.49 -8.99
N GLN A 153 5.85 -4.44 -8.49
CA GLN A 153 6.11 -5.18 -7.28
C GLN A 153 6.20 -6.66 -7.61
N LEU A 154 7.28 -7.29 -7.21
CA LEU A 154 7.60 -8.67 -7.53
C LEU A 154 7.84 -9.44 -6.23
N THR A 155 7.33 -10.65 -6.15
CA THR A 155 7.68 -11.61 -5.09
C THR A 155 8.61 -12.67 -5.65
N PRO A 156 9.42 -13.34 -4.81
CA PRO A 156 10.22 -14.46 -5.25
C PRO A 156 9.33 -15.60 -5.80
N PRO A 157 9.72 -16.26 -6.89
CA PRO A 157 9.00 -17.41 -7.43
C PRO A 157 9.32 -18.69 -6.63
N TYR A 158 8.75 -18.83 -5.45
CA TYR A 158 9.03 -19.94 -4.53
C TYR A 158 8.70 -21.32 -5.13
N SER A 159 7.72 -21.37 -6.03
CA SER A 159 7.31 -22.62 -6.69
C SER A 159 8.36 -23.21 -7.63
N LEU A 160 9.32 -22.38 -8.08
CA LEU A 160 10.47 -22.88 -8.84
C LEU A 160 11.45 -23.69 -7.97
N PHE A 161 11.52 -23.37 -6.67
CA PHE A 161 12.44 -23.98 -5.72
C PHE A 161 11.78 -25.08 -4.88
N ASN A 162 10.46 -25.05 -4.73
CA ASN A 162 9.72 -26.03 -3.91
C ASN A 162 8.43 -26.49 -4.61
N LYS A 163 8.44 -27.75 -5.07
CA LYS A 163 7.32 -28.35 -5.78
C LYS A 163 6.09 -28.65 -4.91
N ASN A 164 6.24 -28.65 -3.58
CA ASN A 164 5.16 -29.01 -2.63
C ASN A 164 4.33 -27.79 -2.17
N ILE A 165 4.57 -26.60 -2.71
CA ILE A 165 3.84 -25.37 -2.33
C ILE A 165 2.35 -25.42 -2.69
N SER A 166 1.95 -26.25 -3.66
CA SER A 166 0.56 -26.36 -4.12
C SER A 166 -0.34 -27.20 -3.21
N SER A 167 0.16 -27.77 -2.11
CA SER A 167 -0.67 -28.47 -1.13
C SER A 167 -1.60 -27.50 -0.40
N SER A 168 -2.81 -27.91 -0.05
CA SER A 168 -3.86 -27.11 0.56
C SER A 168 -3.39 -26.30 1.79
N ASP A 169 -2.53 -26.90 2.61
CA ASP A 169 -2.05 -26.31 3.85
C ASP A 169 -1.00 -25.20 3.68
N ASN A 170 -0.35 -25.15 2.52
CA ASN A 170 0.72 -24.20 2.23
C ASN A 170 0.37 -23.19 1.13
N LYS A 171 -0.84 -23.23 0.60
CA LYS A 171 -1.29 -22.45 -0.56
C LYS A 171 -1.04 -20.94 -0.44
N TYR A 172 -1.22 -20.37 0.74
CA TYR A 172 -1.06 -18.95 0.99
C TYR A 172 0.15 -18.60 1.87
N LYS A 173 0.98 -19.59 2.23
CA LYS A 173 2.11 -19.39 3.13
C LYS A 173 3.15 -18.42 2.55
N ASN A 174 3.46 -18.58 1.27
CA ASN A 174 4.40 -17.72 0.55
C ASN A 174 3.75 -17.30 -0.78
N PRO A 175 3.09 -16.16 -0.83
CA PRO A 175 2.37 -15.72 -2.02
C PRO A 175 3.32 -15.38 -3.17
N GLU A 176 2.96 -15.79 -4.38
CA GLU A 176 3.71 -15.53 -5.59
C GLU A 176 2.89 -14.68 -6.54
N TYR A 177 3.37 -13.46 -6.81
CA TYR A 177 2.70 -12.56 -7.74
C TYR A 177 3.67 -11.52 -8.31
N HIS A 178 3.25 -10.92 -9.40
CA HIS A 178 3.76 -9.65 -9.89
C HIS A 178 2.61 -8.67 -10.01
N LYS A 179 2.81 -7.45 -9.54
CA LYS A 179 1.80 -6.41 -9.47
C LYS A 179 2.30 -5.14 -10.13
N TRP A 180 1.53 -4.63 -11.07
CA TRP A 180 1.84 -3.46 -11.85
C TRP A 180 0.83 -2.37 -11.56
N ARG A 181 1.31 -1.15 -11.41
CA ARG A 181 0.46 0.00 -11.21
C ARG A 181 0.98 1.16 -12.04
N PHE A 182 0.06 1.82 -12.71
CA PHE A 182 0.30 3.05 -13.42
C PHE A 182 -0.78 4.06 -13.05
N ASN A 183 -0.37 5.24 -12.58
CA ASN A 183 -1.24 6.37 -12.30
C ASN A 183 -0.65 7.58 -12.99
N ALA A 184 -1.47 8.32 -13.71
CA ALA A 184 -1.03 9.54 -14.37
C ALA A 184 -2.12 10.60 -14.29
N GLU A 185 -1.71 11.81 -13.98
CA GLU A 185 -2.54 13.00 -13.95
C GLU A 185 -1.84 14.11 -14.71
N TRP A 186 -2.55 14.80 -15.56
CA TRP A 186 -2.10 15.96 -16.30
C TRP A 186 -3.02 17.13 -16.02
N PHE A 187 -2.41 18.30 -15.89
CA PHE A 187 -3.10 19.58 -15.71
C PHE A 187 -2.69 20.49 -16.85
N VAL A 188 -3.68 20.88 -17.65
CA VAL A 188 -3.47 21.71 -18.85
C VAL A 188 -4.29 22.97 -18.72
N PRO A 189 -3.67 24.16 -18.70
CA PRO A 189 -4.40 25.41 -18.68
C PRO A 189 -5.15 25.61 -20.00
N ILE A 190 -6.42 26.00 -19.93
CA ILE A 190 -7.27 26.29 -21.11
C ILE A 190 -7.49 27.78 -21.19
N GLY A 191 -7.17 28.35 -22.35
CA GLY A 191 -7.37 29.78 -22.61
C GLY A 191 -6.42 30.68 -21.82
N LYS A 192 -6.77 31.97 -21.77
CA LYS A 192 -6.01 32.97 -21.01
C LYS A 192 -6.51 33.09 -19.58
N ALA A 193 -5.61 33.42 -18.65
CA ALA A 193 -5.99 33.71 -17.28
C ALA A 193 -6.97 34.88 -17.21
N MET A 194 -8.00 34.73 -16.42
CA MET A 194 -9.13 35.67 -16.27
C MET A 194 -9.04 36.43 -14.95
N GLY A 195 -9.72 37.56 -14.87
CA GLY A 195 -9.75 38.47 -13.74
C GLY A 195 -8.69 39.57 -13.82
N ALA A 196 -8.92 40.67 -13.08
CA ALA A 196 -8.00 41.81 -13.04
C ALA A 196 -6.58 41.40 -12.60
N ASP A 197 -6.50 40.44 -11.69
CA ASP A 197 -5.26 39.93 -11.12
C ASP A 197 -4.71 38.70 -11.86
N LYS A 198 -5.35 38.29 -12.97
CA LYS A 198 -5.01 37.04 -13.68
C LYS A 198 -4.98 35.80 -12.77
N SER A 199 -5.75 35.84 -11.66
CA SER A 199 -5.76 34.80 -10.62
C SER A 199 -6.63 33.59 -10.95
N ARG A 200 -7.52 33.71 -11.94
CA ARG A 200 -8.47 32.67 -12.33
C ARG A 200 -8.03 32.04 -13.65
N GLN A 201 -7.76 30.74 -13.61
CA GLN A 201 -7.37 29.95 -14.77
C GLN A 201 -8.28 28.74 -14.88
N LEU A 202 -8.87 28.53 -16.06
CA LEU A 202 -9.54 27.28 -16.36
C LEU A 202 -8.47 26.20 -16.62
N VAL A 203 -8.59 25.08 -15.92
CA VAL A 203 -7.62 23.97 -16.02
C VAL A 203 -8.37 22.67 -16.34
N LEU A 204 -7.92 21.99 -17.37
CA LEU A 204 -8.35 20.64 -17.68
C LEU A 204 -7.48 19.65 -16.91
N LYS A 205 -8.11 18.85 -16.06
CA LYS A 205 -7.48 17.70 -15.42
C LYS A 205 -7.84 16.44 -16.20
N MET A 206 -6.82 15.73 -16.67
CA MET A 206 -6.93 14.39 -17.23
C MET A 206 -6.27 13.39 -16.29
N ALA A 207 -6.89 12.23 -16.08
CA ALA A 207 -6.34 11.19 -15.24
C ALA A 207 -6.49 9.82 -15.90
N ALA A 208 -5.43 9.01 -15.82
CA ALA A 208 -5.44 7.61 -16.22
C ALA A 208 -4.86 6.76 -15.09
N LYS A 209 -5.55 5.68 -14.74
CA LYS A 209 -5.13 4.74 -13.71
C LYS A 209 -5.25 3.33 -14.25
N TYR A 210 -4.21 2.54 -14.05
CA TYR A 210 -4.17 1.14 -14.47
C TYR A 210 -3.52 0.30 -13.38
N GLY A 211 -4.12 -0.84 -13.06
CA GLY A 211 -3.60 -1.84 -12.14
C GLY A 211 -3.73 -3.23 -12.74
N PHE A 212 -2.69 -4.02 -12.63
CA PHE A 212 -2.67 -5.41 -13.06
C PHE A 212 -1.91 -6.25 -12.05
N MET A 213 -2.44 -7.43 -11.74
CA MET A 213 -1.81 -8.43 -10.90
C MET A 213 -1.81 -9.76 -11.62
N GLY A 214 -0.64 -10.36 -11.75
CA GLY A 214 -0.45 -11.68 -12.30
C GLY A 214 0.23 -12.64 -11.33
N ARG A 215 0.28 -13.91 -11.67
CA ARG A 215 0.94 -14.97 -10.90
C ARG A 215 1.93 -15.70 -11.79
N TYR A 216 3.04 -16.17 -11.21
CA TYR A 216 4.04 -16.93 -11.95
C TYR A 216 3.59 -18.37 -12.22
N ASN A 217 2.90 -18.97 -11.24
CA ASN A 217 2.41 -20.35 -11.33
C ASN A 217 0.88 -20.37 -11.36
N LYS A 218 0.32 -20.91 -12.45
CA LYS A 218 -1.14 -21.03 -12.64
C LYS A 218 -1.81 -21.99 -11.65
N LYS A 219 -1.04 -22.88 -11.00
CA LYS A 219 -1.56 -23.83 -10.00
C LYS A 219 -1.75 -23.19 -8.62
N LEU A 220 -1.16 -22.01 -8.38
CA LEU A 220 -1.34 -21.25 -7.15
C LEU A 220 -2.46 -20.23 -7.34
N ASP A 221 -3.26 -20.03 -6.31
CA ASP A 221 -4.26 -18.96 -6.31
C ASP A 221 -3.63 -17.62 -6.05
N TYR A 222 -4.34 -16.56 -6.42
CA TYR A 222 -3.94 -15.20 -6.06
C TYR A 222 -3.93 -15.01 -4.55
N SER A 223 -2.92 -14.28 -4.07
CA SER A 223 -2.85 -13.91 -2.67
C SER A 223 -4.11 -13.12 -2.28
N PRO A 224 -4.82 -13.52 -1.23
CA PRO A 224 -5.98 -12.77 -0.77
C PRO A 224 -5.63 -11.40 -0.19
N PHE A 225 -4.35 -11.19 0.19
CA PHE A 225 -3.89 -9.98 0.88
C PHE A 225 -3.47 -8.83 -0.05
N GLU A 226 -3.31 -9.09 -1.36
CA GLU A 226 -2.67 -8.15 -2.29
C GLU A 226 -3.54 -7.81 -3.50
N ARG A 227 -4.79 -8.26 -3.51
CA ARG A 227 -5.70 -8.04 -4.65
C ARG A 227 -6.06 -6.57 -4.80
N PHE A 228 -6.26 -6.13 -6.03
CA PHE A 228 -6.94 -4.88 -6.30
C PHE A 228 -8.44 -5.04 -6.03
N GLN A 229 -9.02 -4.03 -5.43
CA GLN A 229 -10.48 -3.89 -5.33
C GLN A 229 -10.90 -2.52 -5.83
N VAL A 230 -12.04 -2.46 -6.50
CA VAL A 230 -12.60 -1.22 -7.03
C VAL A 230 -13.76 -0.80 -6.15
N GLY A 231 -13.79 0.46 -5.74
CA GLY A 231 -14.90 1.00 -4.97
C GLY A 231 -14.52 2.18 -4.09
N ASP A 232 -15.50 2.65 -3.32
CA ASP A 232 -15.36 3.75 -2.38
C ASP A 232 -15.24 3.18 -0.96
N ALA A 233 -14.06 3.31 -0.37
CA ALA A 233 -13.80 2.85 1.00
C ALA A 233 -14.68 3.53 2.05
N GLY A 234 -15.14 4.77 1.78
CA GLY A 234 -16.01 5.52 2.66
C GLY A 234 -17.46 5.00 2.72
N LEU A 235 -17.89 4.25 1.71
CA LEU A 235 -19.22 3.63 1.65
C LEU A 235 -19.21 2.19 2.18
N THR A 236 -18.07 1.66 2.54
CA THR A 236 -17.92 0.28 2.98
C THR A 236 -17.86 0.23 4.49
N ASN A 237 -18.89 -0.32 5.14
CA ASN A 237 -18.96 -0.50 6.59
C ASN A 237 -18.01 -1.59 7.12
N ASN A 238 -16.94 -1.92 6.41
CA ASN A 238 -16.16 -3.09 6.72
C ASN A 238 -14.76 -2.76 7.21
N PHE A 239 -14.46 -3.27 8.38
CA PHE A 239 -13.10 -3.51 8.87
C PHE A 239 -12.29 -4.46 7.97
N GLY A 240 -12.89 -4.98 6.89
CA GLY A 240 -12.36 -5.98 5.98
C GLY A 240 -11.54 -5.46 4.80
N LEU A 241 -11.27 -4.16 4.73
CA LEU A 241 -10.46 -3.57 3.64
C LEU A 241 -8.95 -3.63 3.86
N LEU A 242 -8.54 -4.39 4.86
CA LEU A 242 -7.15 -4.55 5.23
C LEU A 242 -6.39 -5.43 4.23
N GLY A 243 -5.27 -4.90 3.74
CA GLY A 243 -4.42 -5.60 2.79
C GLY A 243 -4.88 -5.49 1.33
N TYR A 244 -6.01 -4.84 1.06
CA TYR A 244 -6.47 -4.59 -0.30
C TYR A 244 -5.97 -3.26 -0.84
N ASP A 245 -5.67 -3.27 -2.11
CA ASP A 245 -5.29 -2.10 -2.88
C ASP A 245 -6.53 -1.52 -3.56
N ILE A 246 -7.13 -0.50 -2.95
CA ILE A 246 -8.39 0.04 -3.41
C ILE A 246 -8.15 1.01 -4.56
N VAL A 247 -8.72 0.70 -5.71
CA VAL A 247 -8.86 1.63 -6.82
C VAL A 247 -10.13 2.43 -6.58
N ALA A 248 -9.98 3.69 -6.18
CA ALA A 248 -11.10 4.53 -5.79
C ALA A 248 -12.09 4.70 -6.95
N HIS A 249 -13.33 4.30 -6.72
CA HIS A 249 -14.48 4.50 -7.61
C HIS A 249 -15.63 5.11 -6.82
N ARG A 250 -15.78 6.42 -6.95
CA ARG A 250 -16.71 7.20 -6.14
C ARG A 250 -18.16 6.74 -6.34
N GLY A 251 -18.88 6.57 -5.23
CA GLY A 251 -20.30 6.23 -5.22
C GLY A 251 -20.60 4.73 -5.33
N TYR A 252 -19.58 3.88 -5.40
CA TYR A 252 -19.74 2.43 -5.44
C TYR A 252 -19.04 1.79 -4.25
N PRO A 253 -19.76 1.09 -3.35
CA PRO A 253 -19.13 0.42 -2.22
C PRO A 253 -18.16 -0.67 -2.72
N VAL A 254 -17.12 -0.94 -1.94
CA VAL A 254 -16.25 -2.08 -2.20
C VAL A 254 -17.01 -3.34 -1.79
N TYR A 255 -17.37 -4.17 -2.76
CA TYR A 255 -17.98 -5.46 -2.48
C TYR A 255 -16.89 -6.52 -2.29
N GLN A 256 -17.02 -7.28 -1.24
CA GLN A 256 -16.25 -8.53 -1.11
C GLN A 256 -17.01 -9.58 -1.91
N SER A 257 -16.48 -9.98 -3.04
CA SER A 257 -17.00 -11.14 -3.75
C SER A 257 -16.76 -12.40 -2.90
N SER A 258 -17.82 -13.13 -2.62
CA SER A 258 -17.73 -14.47 -2.04
C SER A 258 -17.31 -15.50 -3.09
N ASP A 259 -17.24 -15.12 -4.36
CA ASP A 259 -16.83 -15.96 -5.47
C ASP A 259 -15.32 -15.90 -5.64
N PRO A 260 -14.59 -17.00 -5.46
CA PRO A 260 -13.13 -17.06 -5.63
C PRO A 260 -12.69 -16.95 -7.09
N THR A 261 -13.61 -16.94 -8.05
CA THR A 261 -13.31 -16.93 -9.51
C THR A 261 -13.44 -15.54 -10.14
N VAL A 262 -13.90 -14.54 -9.41
CA VAL A 262 -14.04 -13.15 -9.89
C VAL A 262 -12.99 -12.23 -9.30
#